data_fb248cc46c26fe7ca56c1aafae664801
#
_entry.id   fb248cc46c26fe7ca56c1aafae664801
#
_cell.length_a   1.000
_cell.length_b   1.000
_cell.length_c   1.000
_cell.angle_alpha   90.00
_cell.angle_beta   90.00
_cell.angle_gamma   90.00
#
_symmetry.space_group_name_H-M   'P 1'
#
loop_
_entity.id
_entity.type
_entity.pdbx_description
1 polymer ?
#
loop_
_entity_poly.entity_id
_entity_poly.type
_entity_poly.pdbx_seq_one_letter_code
_entity_poly.pdbx_strand_id
1 'polypeptide(L)'
;MTLQPFPDDWSRALVVVAHPDDMEYGGSGAVACWTEAGKEVTYLLVTRGEAGIDTIPPVEAGPLREAEQRAACAAVGVAEVEFLDHPDGVVEYGLPLRRDIAAVIRRRRPELVVTGNFADRWPGGWLNMADHVHTGRAVLDACRDAGNRWVFPGAGGDPWTDVRYLAATGVPEPTHAVDIGPVFDRAVASLSAHRAYLAALGDDVMADPATYLRSHAEAVAQQFPGADLAVGFELFPM
;
A
#
# COMPACT_ATOMS: atom_id res chain seq x y z
N MET A 1 19.17 13.91 -3.49
CA MET A 1 19.85 12.64 -3.91
C MET A 1 19.10 12.14 -5.13
N THR A 2 19.76 11.57 -6.15
CA THR A 2 19.05 11.03 -7.32
C THR A 2 18.49 9.66 -6.97
N LEU A 3 17.20 9.45 -7.24
CA LEU A 3 16.54 8.17 -7.02
C LEU A 3 16.98 7.14 -8.06
N GLN A 4 17.04 5.87 -7.65
CA GLN A 4 17.33 4.75 -8.54
C GLN A 4 16.05 4.23 -9.20
N PRO A 5 16.11 3.64 -10.40
CA PRO A 5 14.98 2.89 -10.93
C PRO A 5 14.58 1.74 -9.99
N PHE A 6 13.28 1.54 -9.84
CA PHE A 6 12.76 0.43 -9.04
C PHE A 6 13.12 -0.91 -9.70
N PRO A 7 13.55 -1.96 -8.94
CA PRO A 7 13.87 -3.27 -9.50
C PRO A 7 12.69 -3.89 -10.24
N ASP A 8 12.96 -4.61 -11.33
CA ASP A 8 11.94 -5.28 -12.15
C ASP A 8 12.08 -6.82 -12.20
N ASP A 9 13.07 -7.38 -11.49
CA ASP A 9 13.45 -8.79 -11.48
C ASP A 9 12.54 -9.68 -10.62
N TRP A 10 11.32 -9.27 -10.31
CA TRP A 10 10.29 -9.98 -9.56
C TRP A 10 9.02 -10.15 -10.40
N SER A 11 8.14 -11.09 -10.02
CA SER A 11 6.91 -11.42 -10.76
C SER A 11 5.64 -11.24 -9.94
N ARG A 12 5.70 -11.50 -8.62
CA ARG A 12 4.56 -11.40 -7.72
C ARG A 12 4.82 -10.41 -6.61
N ALA A 13 3.85 -9.52 -6.38
CA ALA A 13 3.86 -8.58 -5.27
C ALA A 13 2.64 -8.76 -4.35
N LEU A 14 2.86 -8.51 -3.06
CA LEU A 14 1.81 -8.35 -2.06
C LEU A 14 1.87 -6.92 -1.50
N VAL A 15 0.83 -6.15 -1.75
CA VAL A 15 0.62 -4.84 -1.11
C VAL A 15 -0.08 -5.07 0.22
N VAL A 16 0.45 -4.56 1.32
CA VAL A 16 -0.14 -4.66 2.66
C VAL A 16 -0.24 -3.26 3.25
N VAL A 17 -1.45 -2.78 3.45
CA VAL A 17 -1.73 -1.44 3.99
C VAL A 17 -2.78 -1.50 5.10
N ALA A 18 -2.88 -0.43 5.89
CA ALA A 18 -3.79 -0.39 7.03
C ALA A 18 -5.25 -0.26 6.57
N HIS A 19 -5.53 0.68 5.66
CA HIS A 19 -6.89 1.08 5.29
C HIS A 19 -7.11 1.04 3.78
N PRO A 20 -8.39 0.93 3.34
CA PRO A 20 -8.78 1.32 2.00
C PRO A 20 -8.33 2.76 1.70
N ASP A 21 -7.77 2.99 0.52
CA ASP A 21 -7.17 4.23 -0.01
C ASP A 21 -5.68 4.47 0.25
N ASP A 22 -5.06 3.87 1.24
CA ASP A 22 -3.64 4.09 1.58
C ASP A 22 -2.71 3.96 0.36
N MET A 23 -2.89 2.89 -0.41
CA MET A 23 -2.05 2.66 -1.60
C MET A 23 -2.42 3.58 -2.75
N GLU A 24 -3.67 3.99 -2.82
CA GLU A 24 -4.18 4.90 -3.85
C GLU A 24 -3.57 6.30 -3.69
N TYR A 25 -3.43 6.78 -2.48
CA TYR A 25 -2.74 8.05 -2.19
C TYR A 25 -1.23 8.00 -2.39
N GLY A 26 -0.62 6.81 -2.27
CA GLY A 26 0.85 6.70 -2.22
C GLY A 26 1.49 6.01 -3.42
N GLY A 27 0.88 4.97 -3.98
CA GLY A 27 1.61 4.05 -4.85
C GLY A 27 0.83 3.39 -5.97
N SER A 28 -0.48 3.62 -6.11
CA SER A 28 -1.31 2.93 -7.11
C SER A 28 -0.85 3.13 -8.56
N GLY A 29 -0.22 4.27 -8.87
CA GLY A 29 0.40 4.49 -10.18
C GLY A 29 1.51 3.48 -10.50
N ALA A 30 2.36 3.15 -9.53
CA ALA A 30 3.37 2.12 -9.71
C ALA A 30 2.73 0.73 -9.88
N VAL A 31 1.68 0.43 -9.12
CA VAL A 31 0.90 -0.81 -9.30
C VAL A 31 0.32 -0.91 -10.71
N ALA A 32 -0.21 0.18 -11.25
CA ALA A 32 -0.71 0.22 -12.63
C ALA A 32 0.39 -0.10 -13.65
N CYS A 33 1.62 0.43 -13.48
CA CYS A 33 2.76 0.07 -14.31
C CYS A 33 3.10 -1.42 -14.21
N TRP A 34 3.12 -1.96 -13.01
CA TRP A 34 3.48 -3.36 -12.78
C TRP A 34 2.47 -4.33 -13.37
N THR A 35 1.17 -4.08 -13.19
CA THR A 35 0.10 -4.91 -13.77
C THR A 35 0.09 -4.83 -15.30
N GLU A 36 0.35 -3.65 -15.89
CA GLU A 36 0.50 -3.48 -17.34
C GLU A 36 1.71 -4.25 -17.89
N ALA A 37 2.79 -4.34 -17.11
CA ALA A 37 3.96 -5.16 -17.43
C ALA A 37 3.73 -6.68 -17.20
N GLY A 38 2.50 -7.09 -16.82
CA GLY A 38 2.13 -8.50 -16.62
C GLY A 38 2.54 -9.09 -15.28
N LYS A 39 2.89 -8.26 -14.29
CA LYS A 39 3.19 -8.72 -12.93
C LYS A 39 1.89 -8.97 -12.15
N GLU A 40 1.91 -9.99 -11.32
CA GLU A 40 0.79 -10.31 -10.42
C GLU A 40 0.88 -9.48 -9.14
N VAL A 41 -0.17 -8.72 -8.83
CA VAL A 41 -0.25 -7.91 -7.61
C VAL A 41 -1.51 -8.29 -6.85
N THR A 42 -1.35 -8.60 -5.56
CA THR A 42 -2.44 -8.85 -4.61
C THR A 42 -2.44 -7.77 -3.54
N TYR A 43 -3.63 -7.32 -3.13
CA TYR A 43 -3.77 -6.39 -2.00
C TYR A 43 -4.25 -7.12 -0.75
N LEU A 44 -3.69 -6.74 0.39
CA LEU A 44 -4.12 -7.11 1.73
C LEU A 44 -4.35 -5.85 2.54
N LEU A 45 -5.58 -5.61 2.96
CA LEU A 45 -5.96 -4.53 3.85
C LEU A 45 -6.07 -5.08 5.28
N VAL A 46 -5.45 -4.41 6.25
CA VAL A 46 -5.48 -4.84 7.65
C VAL A 46 -6.84 -4.59 8.27
N THR A 47 -7.49 -3.48 7.91
CA THR A 47 -8.84 -3.09 8.33
C THR A 47 -9.77 -2.92 7.12
N ARG A 48 -11.02 -2.61 7.36
CA ARG A 48 -11.97 -2.17 6.32
C ARG A 48 -12.14 -0.65 6.27
N GLY A 49 -11.37 0.09 7.06
CA GLY A 49 -11.49 1.54 7.18
C GLY A 49 -12.84 1.96 7.76
N GLU A 50 -13.45 1.12 8.58
CA GLU A 50 -14.82 1.27 9.06
C GLU A 50 -15.03 2.45 10.00
N ALA A 51 -13.97 2.98 10.60
CA ALA A 51 -14.00 4.19 11.43
C ALA A 51 -13.62 5.48 10.67
N GLY A 52 -13.30 5.39 9.38
CA GLY A 52 -12.73 6.51 8.60
C GLY A 52 -13.74 7.55 8.10
N ILE A 53 -15.07 7.33 8.24
CA ILE A 53 -16.10 8.28 7.81
C ILE A 53 -17.01 8.63 8.99
N ASP A 54 -16.82 9.79 9.59
CA ASP A 54 -17.50 10.23 10.82
C ASP A 54 -19.04 10.17 10.74
N THR A 55 -19.60 10.40 9.56
CA THR A 55 -21.05 10.48 9.35
C THR A 55 -21.70 9.12 9.03
N ILE A 56 -20.94 8.05 8.88
CA ILE A 56 -21.43 6.70 8.53
C ILE A 56 -21.03 5.72 9.64
N PRO A 57 -22.00 4.98 10.23
CA PRO A 57 -21.67 3.99 11.26
C PRO A 57 -20.72 2.91 10.74
N PRO A 58 -19.79 2.38 11.55
CA PRO A 58 -18.80 1.39 11.12
C PRO A 58 -19.38 0.16 10.44
N VAL A 59 -20.56 -0.31 10.87
CA VAL A 59 -21.25 -1.47 10.27
C VAL A 59 -21.69 -1.23 8.82
N GLU A 60 -21.87 0.03 8.42
CA GLU A 60 -22.22 0.46 7.06
C GLU A 60 -20.97 0.90 6.30
N ALA A 61 -20.04 1.63 6.97
CA ALA A 61 -18.83 2.14 6.36
C ALA A 61 -17.89 1.01 5.90
N GLY A 62 -17.71 -0.04 6.69
CA GLY A 62 -16.82 -1.15 6.35
C GLY A 62 -17.15 -1.80 5.00
N PRO A 63 -18.38 -2.33 4.78
CA PRO A 63 -18.78 -2.90 3.49
C PRO A 63 -18.71 -1.89 2.32
N LEU A 64 -19.03 -0.62 2.57
CA LEU A 64 -18.96 0.44 1.58
C LEU A 64 -17.50 0.65 1.12
N ARG A 65 -16.58 0.87 2.05
CA ARG A 65 -15.16 1.09 1.76
C ARG A 65 -14.48 -0.15 1.17
N GLU A 66 -14.90 -1.35 1.57
CA GLU A 66 -14.46 -2.59 0.92
C GLU A 66 -14.86 -2.64 -0.56
N ALA A 67 -16.09 -2.23 -0.90
CA ALA A 67 -16.54 -2.17 -2.29
C ALA A 67 -15.77 -1.10 -3.10
N GLU A 68 -15.51 0.05 -2.51
CA GLU A 68 -14.70 1.12 -3.12
C GLU A 68 -13.27 0.66 -3.38
N GLN A 69 -12.63 -0.02 -2.40
CA GLN A 69 -11.27 -0.57 -2.56
C GLN A 69 -11.20 -1.59 -3.70
N ARG A 70 -12.19 -2.47 -3.83
CA ARG A 70 -12.23 -3.43 -4.95
C ARG A 70 -12.35 -2.73 -6.30
N ALA A 71 -13.12 -1.65 -6.38
CA ALA A 71 -13.23 -0.83 -7.59
C ALA A 71 -11.93 -0.07 -7.89
N ALA A 72 -11.27 0.46 -6.87
CA ALA A 72 -9.96 1.11 -6.96
C ALA A 72 -8.89 0.15 -7.50
N CYS A 73 -8.81 -1.05 -6.93
CA CYS A 73 -7.90 -2.11 -7.37
C CYS A 73 -8.14 -2.51 -8.83
N ALA A 74 -9.40 -2.64 -9.27
CA ALA A 74 -9.73 -2.96 -10.65
C ALA A 74 -9.23 -1.89 -11.64
N ALA A 75 -9.24 -0.61 -11.27
CA ALA A 75 -8.74 0.48 -12.11
C ALA A 75 -7.23 0.34 -12.42
N VAL A 76 -6.46 -0.23 -11.51
CA VAL A 76 -5.02 -0.48 -11.67
C VAL A 76 -4.68 -1.93 -12.03
N GLY A 77 -5.69 -2.75 -12.39
CA GLY A 77 -5.48 -4.12 -12.90
C GLY A 77 -5.25 -5.17 -11.82
N VAL A 78 -5.56 -4.87 -10.57
CA VAL A 78 -5.50 -5.82 -9.45
C VAL A 78 -6.84 -6.52 -9.29
N ALA A 79 -6.84 -7.85 -9.37
CA ALA A 79 -8.05 -8.68 -9.24
C ALA A 79 -8.24 -9.26 -7.83
N GLU A 80 -7.15 -9.49 -7.11
CA GLU A 80 -7.15 -10.16 -5.82
C GLU A 80 -6.98 -9.16 -4.67
N VAL A 81 -8.02 -9.05 -3.84
CA VAL A 81 -8.07 -8.16 -2.67
C VAL A 81 -8.56 -8.95 -1.46
N GLU A 82 -7.73 -9.04 -0.44
CA GLU A 82 -8.04 -9.67 0.86
C GLU A 82 -8.16 -8.59 1.95
N PHE A 83 -9.00 -8.86 2.95
CA PHE A 83 -9.13 -8.03 4.15
C PHE A 83 -8.89 -8.90 5.38
N LEU A 84 -8.15 -8.39 6.34
CA LEU A 84 -8.09 -8.92 7.70
C LEU A 84 -9.24 -8.32 8.53
N ASP A 85 -9.40 -8.81 9.75
CA ASP A 85 -10.47 -8.40 10.66
C ASP A 85 -9.93 -7.59 11.87
N HIS A 86 -8.81 -6.86 11.68
CA HIS A 86 -8.33 -5.95 12.71
C HIS A 86 -9.18 -4.68 12.72
N PRO A 87 -9.54 -4.15 13.91
CA PRO A 87 -10.40 -2.98 13.98
C PRO A 87 -9.67 -1.70 13.55
N ASP A 88 -10.36 -0.89 12.76
CA ASP A 88 -9.88 0.39 12.24
C ASP A 88 -9.71 1.45 13.36
N GLY A 89 -8.63 2.23 13.26
CA GLY A 89 -8.29 3.29 14.20
C GLY A 89 -7.54 2.82 15.46
N VAL A 90 -7.45 1.52 15.69
CA VAL A 90 -6.84 0.91 16.87
C VAL A 90 -6.02 -0.34 16.56
N VAL A 91 -5.40 -0.38 15.39
CA VAL A 91 -4.51 -1.49 15.00
C VAL A 91 -3.35 -1.59 15.98
N GLU A 92 -3.17 -2.75 16.59
CA GLU A 92 -2.07 -3.01 17.51
C GLU A 92 -0.92 -3.76 16.82
N TYR A 93 0.31 -3.20 16.90
CA TYR A 93 1.50 -3.98 16.58
C TYR A 93 1.66 -5.14 17.56
N GLY A 94 1.72 -6.37 17.07
CA GLY A 94 1.89 -7.53 17.91
C GLY A 94 1.87 -8.86 17.16
N LEU A 95 1.91 -9.96 17.92
CA LEU A 95 1.97 -11.31 17.36
C LEU A 95 0.75 -11.68 16.50
N PRO A 96 -0.50 -11.28 16.86
CA PRO A 96 -1.65 -11.58 16.00
C PRO A 96 -1.52 -11.00 14.61
N LEU A 97 -1.25 -9.68 14.49
CA LEU A 97 -1.10 -8.98 13.23
C LEU A 97 0.06 -9.55 12.38
N ARG A 98 1.25 -9.76 13.00
CA ARG A 98 2.39 -10.37 12.33
C ARG A 98 2.08 -11.77 11.78
N ARG A 99 1.39 -12.60 12.59
CA ARG A 99 0.97 -13.95 12.18
C ARG A 99 0.03 -13.93 10.99
N ASP A 100 -0.95 -13.04 11.01
CA ASP A 100 -1.97 -12.97 9.97
C ASP A 100 -1.34 -12.50 8.65
N ILE A 101 -0.46 -11.49 8.68
CA ILE A 101 0.31 -11.05 7.50
C ILE A 101 1.25 -12.15 7.01
N ALA A 102 2.02 -12.79 7.90
CA ALA A 102 2.94 -13.88 7.53
C ALA A 102 2.20 -15.06 6.88
N ALA A 103 0.98 -15.36 7.35
CA ALA A 103 0.13 -16.39 6.74
C ALA A 103 -0.26 -16.05 5.29
N VAL A 104 -0.56 -14.77 5.01
CA VAL A 104 -0.85 -14.33 3.63
C VAL A 104 0.40 -14.40 2.76
N ILE A 105 1.55 -13.94 3.26
CA ILE A 105 2.84 -14.05 2.54
C ILE A 105 3.12 -15.51 2.15
N ARG A 106 2.94 -16.47 3.06
CA ARG A 106 3.12 -17.90 2.76
C ARG A 106 2.17 -18.42 1.70
N ARG A 107 0.90 -17.96 1.70
CA ARG A 107 -0.09 -18.38 0.69
C ARG A 107 0.18 -17.76 -0.68
N ARG A 108 0.48 -16.45 -0.72
CA ARG A 108 0.65 -15.67 -1.95
C ARG A 108 2.05 -15.77 -2.55
N ARG A 109 3.05 -16.11 -1.76
CA ARG A 109 4.45 -16.30 -2.17
C ARG A 109 5.02 -15.13 -2.98
N PRO A 110 4.94 -13.89 -2.48
CA PRO A 110 5.45 -12.72 -3.19
C PRO A 110 6.97 -12.64 -3.13
N GLU A 111 7.58 -12.12 -4.18
CA GLU A 111 8.99 -11.72 -4.20
C GLU A 111 9.19 -10.26 -3.76
N LEU A 112 8.15 -9.44 -3.93
CA LEU A 112 8.06 -8.06 -3.46
C LEU A 112 6.90 -7.91 -2.47
N VAL A 113 7.15 -7.29 -1.32
CA VAL A 113 6.11 -6.84 -0.42
C VAL A 113 6.12 -5.31 -0.40
N VAL A 114 4.97 -4.68 -0.52
CA VAL A 114 4.83 -3.22 -0.53
C VAL A 114 3.95 -2.80 0.65
N THR A 115 4.32 -1.71 1.32
CA THR A 115 3.50 -1.13 2.39
C THR A 115 3.49 0.40 2.31
N GLY A 116 2.65 1.05 3.10
CA GLY A 116 2.67 2.50 3.29
C GLY A 116 3.81 2.95 4.20
N ASN A 117 3.93 4.26 4.36
CA ASN A 117 4.87 4.87 5.27
C ASN A 117 4.61 4.44 6.72
N PHE A 118 5.61 3.87 7.37
CA PHE A 118 5.57 3.45 8.78
C PHE A 118 6.57 4.21 9.67
N ALA A 119 7.16 5.29 9.16
CA ALA A 119 7.89 6.23 9.99
C ALA A 119 6.90 7.08 10.81
N ASP A 120 7.37 7.69 11.90
CA ASP A 120 6.54 8.55 12.76
C ASP A 120 6.00 9.79 12.05
N ARG A 121 6.56 10.13 10.88
CA ARG A 121 6.24 11.34 10.13
C ARG A 121 6.06 11.07 8.64
N TRP A 122 5.18 11.85 8.05
CA TRP A 122 5.04 12.01 6.60
C TRP A 122 6.10 12.97 6.03
N PRO A 123 6.32 12.98 4.72
CA PRO A 123 7.01 14.08 4.04
C PRO A 123 6.42 15.43 4.46
N GLY A 124 7.27 16.43 4.72
CA GLY A 124 6.81 17.71 5.27
C GLY A 124 6.69 17.76 6.80
N GLY A 125 6.92 16.65 7.51
CA GLY A 125 7.05 16.60 8.97
C GLY A 125 5.75 16.38 9.76
N TRP A 126 4.62 16.17 9.09
CA TRP A 126 3.34 15.82 9.73
C TRP A 126 3.43 14.48 10.45
N LEU A 127 2.78 14.36 11.60
CA LEU A 127 2.74 13.09 12.33
C LEU A 127 1.93 12.06 11.53
N ASN A 128 2.47 10.84 11.50
CA ASN A 128 1.78 9.68 10.96
C ASN A 128 0.82 9.10 12.00
N MET A 129 -0.18 8.35 11.58
CA MET A 129 -1.12 7.70 12.49
C MET A 129 -0.64 6.32 12.92
N ALA A 130 -1.09 5.89 14.10
CA ALA A 130 -0.66 4.63 14.71
C ALA A 130 -0.89 3.41 13.82
N ASP A 131 -2.03 3.33 13.14
CA ASP A 131 -2.39 2.18 12.30
C ASP A 131 -1.40 1.98 11.15
N HIS A 132 -0.93 3.06 10.49
CA HIS A 132 0.10 2.98 9.46
C HIS A 132 1.44 2.52 10.03
N VAL A 133 1.85 3.10 11.17
CA VAL A 133 3.13 2.76 11.83
C VAL A 133 3.12 1.29 12.27
N HIS A 134 2.04 0.85 12.92
CA HIS A 134 1.91 -0.52 13.40
C HIS A 134 1.80 -1.53 12.27
N THR A 135 1.04 -1.22 11.23
CA THR A 135 0.91 -2.08 10.05
C THR A 135 2.25 -2.25 9.34
N GLY A 136 2.90 -1.17 8.94
CA GLY A 136 4.17 -1.27 8.21
C GLY A 136 5.28 -1.93 9.02
N ARG A 137 5.34 -1.68 10.33
CA ARG A 137 6.26 -2.39 11.23
C ARG A 137 5.95 -3.89 11.28
N ALA A 138 4.68 -4.28 11.37
CA ALA A 138 4.28 -5.69 11.36
C ALA A 138 4.59 -6.36 10.01
N VAL A 139 4.44 -5.64 8.90
CA VAL A 139 4.82 -6.13 7.56
C VAL A 139 6.30 -6.43 7.47
N LEU A 140 7.17 -5.53 7.95
CA LEU A 140 8.62 -5.73 7.98
C LEU A 140 8.99 -7.02 8.72
N ASP A 141 8.42 -7.23 9.90
CA ASP A 141 8.71 -8.43 10.69
C ASP A 141 8.08 -9.67 10.05
N ALA A 142 6.85 -9.59 9.52
CA ALA A 142 6.14 -10.70 8.90
C ALA A 142 6.85 -11.26 7.66
N CYS A 143 7.58 -10.44 6.90
CA CYS A 143 8.41 -10.91 5.79
C CYS A 143 9.47 -11.93 6.27
N ARG A 144 10.10 -11.68 7.41
CA ARG A 144 11.06 -12.60 8.02
C ARG A 144 10.38 -13.80 8.69
N ASP A 145 9.26 -13.57 9.38
CA ASP A 145 8.46 -14.60 10.04
C ASP A 145 7.97 -15.63 9.03
N ALA A 146 7.54 -15.21 7.85
CA ALA A 146 7.06 -16.09 6.80
C ALA A 146 8.11 -17.09 6.33
N GLY A 147 9.39 -16.74 6.34
CA GLY A 147 10.51 -17.62 5.99
C GLY A 147 10.89 -18.64 7.08
N ASN A 148 10.44 -18.45 8.31
CA ASN A 148 10.85 -19.26 9.44
C ASN A 148 9.77 -20.30 9.81
N ARG A 149 10.06 -21.60 9.61
CA ARG A 149 9.11 -22.70 9.91
C ARG A 149 8.70 -22.83 11.38
N TRP A 150 9.48 -22.25 12.30
CA TRP A 150 9.24 -22.32 13.74
C TRP A 150 8.48 -21.11 14.28
N VAL A 151 8.33 -20.06 13.46
CA VAL A 151 7.52 -18.89 13.79
C VAL A 151 6.14 -19.09 13.16
N PHE A 152 5.10 -19.01 13.96
CA PHE A 152 3.70 -19.25 13.57
C PHE A 152 3.49 -20.56 12.78
N PRO A 153 3.86 -21.73 13.37
CA PRO A 153 3.76 -23.00 12.68
C PRO A 153 2.31 -23.29 12.26
N GLY A 154 2.14 -23.73 11.01
CA GLY A 154 0.83 -24.03 10.43
C GLY A 154 0.04 -22.82 9.91
N ALA A 155 0.47 -21.59 10.17
CA ALA A 155 -0.19 -20.42 9.63
C ALA A 155 0.18 -20.23 8.14
N GLY A 156 -0.81 -20.29 7.25
CA GLY A 156 -0.67 -19.97 5.83
C GLY A 156 0.05 -20.99 4.95
N GLY A 157 0.47 -22.12 5.49
CA GLY A 157 1.17 -23.19 4.76
C GLY A 157 2.68 -23.24 5.01
N ASP A 158 3.44 -23.72 4.03
CA ASP A 158 4.88 -23.89 4.12
C ASP A 158 5.61 -22.53 4.17
N PRO A 159 6.79 -22.47 4.83
CA PRO A 159 7.62 -21.27 4.84
C PRO A 159 7.92 -20.74 3.43
N TRP A 160 7.93 -19.41 3.30
CA TRP A 160 8.31 -18.72 2.09
C TRP A 160 9.54 -17.84 2.34
N THR A 161 10.65 -18.14 1.68
CA THR A 161 11.96 -17.50 1.90
C THR A 161 12.35 -16.51 0.78
N ASP A 162 11.53 -16.41 -0.28
CA ASP A 162 11.91 -15.68 -1.48
C ASP A 162 11.29 -14.25 -1.54
N VAL A 163 10.91 -13.68 -0.39
CA VAL A 163 10.70 -12.22 -0.30
C VAL A 163 12.05 -11.56 -0.46
N ARG A 164 12.31 -10.94 -1.61
CA ARG A 164 13.58 -10.29 -1.93
C ARG A 164 13.62 -8.82 -1.56
N TYR A 165 12.45 -8.20 -1.62
CA TYR A 165 12.30 -6.77 -1.38
C TYR A 165 11.08 -6.47 -0.51
N LEU A 166 11.27 -5.57 0.43
CA LEU A 166 10.20 -4.80 1.05
C LEU A 166 10.32 -3.35 0.54
N ALA A 167 9.23 -2.76 0.09
CA ALA A 167 9.18 -1.36 -0.34
C ALA A 167 8.13 -0.59 0.45
N ALA A 168 8.48 0.62 0.92
CA ALA A 168 7.55 1.53 1.56
C ALA A 168 7.34 2.77 0.69
N THR A 169 6.07 3.15 0.44
CA THR A 169 5.72 4.37 -0.30
C THR A 169 5.22 5.48 0.62
N GLY A 170 5.20 6.74 0.13
CA GLY A 170 4.81 7.88 0.96
C GLY A 170 5.84 8.24 2.03
N VAL A 171 7.07 7.79 1.89
CA VAL A 171 8.17 7.97 2.85
C VAL A 171 8.88 9.31 2.68
N PRO A 172 9.46 9.87 3.77
CA PRO A 172 10.21 11.12 3.69
C PRO A 172 11.48 11.04 2.83
N GLU A 173 12.12 9.88 2.79
CA GLU A 173 13.43 9.69 2.13
C GLU A 173 13.37 8.48 1.18
N PRO A 174 12.72 8.61 0.00
CA PRO A 174 12.71 7.54 -0.98
C PRO A 174 14.12 7.29 -1.54
N THR A 175 14.39 6.03 -1.90
CA THR A 175 15.64 5.58 -2.52
C THR A 175 15.47 5.20 -3.98
N HIS A 176 14.27 4.73 -4.36
CA HIS A 176 13.92 4.25 -5.69
C HIS A 176 12.63 4.92 -6.17
N ALA A 177 12.42 4.92 -7.49
CA ALA A 177 11.20 5.46 -8.07
C ALA A 177 10.73 4.67 -9.29
N VAL A 178 9.43 4.81 -9.57
CA VAL A 178 8.75 4.31 -10.78
C VAL A 178 8.19 5.50 -11.52
N ASP A 179 8.48 5.62 -12.84
CA ASP A 179 7.81 6.57 -13.73
C ASP A 179 6.35 6.12 -13.94
N ILE A 180 5.42 6.99 -13.58
CA ILE A 180 3.97 6.73 -13.68
C ILE A 180 3.28 7.60 -14.74
N GLY A 181 4.02 8.42 -15.48
CA GLY A 181 3.48 9.29 -16.52
C GLY A 181 2.55 8.56 -17.48
N PRO A 182 2.94 7.40 -18.03
CA PRO A 182 2.10 6.64 -18.98
C PRO A 182 0.77 6.14 -18.41
N VAL A 183 0.67 5.96 -17.10
CA VAL A 183 -0.49 5.34 -16.42
C VAL A 183 -1.16 6.27 -15.40
N PHE A 184 -0.79 7.55 -15.38
CA PHE A 184 -1.27 8.50 -14.38
C PHE A 184 -2.80 8.56 -14.28
N ASP A 185 -3.50 8.51 -15.40
CA ASP A 185 -4.98 8.53 -15.40
C ASP A 185 -5.57 7.30 -14.69
N ARG A 186 -4.89 6.15 -14.70
CA ARG A 186 -5.31 4.96 -13.95
C ARG A 186 -5.13 5.14 -12.45
N ALA A 187 -4.06 5.80 -12.02
CA ALA A 187 -3.87 6.16 -10.62
C ALA A 187 -4.97 7.11 -10.12
N VAL A 188 -5.29 8.13 -10.93
CA VAL A 188 -6.40 9.05 -10.63
C VAL A 188 -7.73 8.31 -10.57
N ALA A 189 -8.01 7.40 -11.52
CA ALA A 189 -9.25 6.61 -11.53
C ALA A 189 -9.34 5.68 -10.29
N SER A 190 -8.22 5.12 -9.87
CA SER A 190 -8.13 4.27 -8.68
C SER A 190 -8.52 5.05 -7.41
N LEU A 191 -7.87 6.18 -7.15
CA LEU A 191 -8.21 7.00 -5.98
C LEU A 191 -9.64 7.56 -6.07
N SER A 192 -10.10 7.95 -7.27
CA SER A 192 -11.47 8.44 -7.48
C SER A 192 -12.57 7.40 -7.24
N ALA A 193 -12.23 6.12 -7.12
CA ALA A 193 -13.19 5.07 -6.79
C ALA A 193 -13.64 5.13 -5.33
N HIS A 194 -12.88 5.77 -4.43
CA HIS A 194 -13.20 5.97 -3.01
C HIS A 194 -14.20 7.14 -2.81
N ARG A 195 -15.34 7.07 -3.45
CA ARG A 195 -16.29 8.19 -3.58
C ARG A 195 -16.85 8.69 -2.26
N ALA A 196 -17.28 7.77 -1.40
CA ALA A 196 -17.86 8.14 -0.12
C ALA A 196 -16.81 8.73 0.83
N TYR A 197 -15.61 8.16 0.81
CA TYR A 197 -14.49 8.69 1.57
C TYR A 197 -14.08 10.09 1.09
N LEU A 198 -13.86 10.28 -0.20
CA LEU A 198 -13.52 11.58 -0.79
C LEU A 198 -14.60 12.63 -0.52
N ALA A 199 -15.89 12.26 -0.60
CA ALA A 199 -16.99 13.17 -0.28
C ALA A 199 -17.00 13.59 1.20
N ALA A 200 -16.53 12.73 2.11
CA ALA A 200 -16.42 13.03 3.54
C ALA A 200 -15.27 14.00 3.87
N LEU A 201 -14.26 14.12 3.00
CA LEU A 201 -13.14 15.06 3.16
C LEU A 201 -13.56 16.52 2.88
N GLY A 202 -14.68 16.74 2.20
CA GLY A 202 -15.18 18.10 1.89
C GLY A 202 -14.24 18.90 0.99
N ASP A 203 -13.81 20.06 1.47
CA ASP A 203 -12.93 20.98 0.72
C ASP A 203 -11.42 20.71 0.93
N ASP A 204 -11.04 19.58 1.52
CA ASP A 204 -9.64 19.21 1.67
C ASP A 204 -9.00 18.94 0.30
N VAL A 205 -7.74 19.32 0.12
CA VAL A 205 -6.98 19.07 -1.12
C VAL A 205 -6.90 17.58 -1.47
N MET A 206 -6.94 16.70 -0.48
CA MET A 206 -6.97 15.26 -0.66
C MET A 206 -8.28 14.76 -1.31
N ALA A 207 -9.34 15.57 -1.32
CA ALA A 207 -10.60 15.24 -1.98
C ALA A 207 -10.56 15.42 -3.52
N ASP A 208 -9.48 16.01 -4.07
CA ASP A 208 -9.23 16.11 -5.51
C ASP A 208 -8.08 15.16 -5.92
N PRO A 209 -8.38 13.92 -6.33
CA PRO A 209 -7.37 12.93 -6.70
C PRO A 209 -6.38 13.39 -7.76
N ALA A 210 -6.84 14.11 -8.79
CA ALA A 210 -5.98 14.52 -9.90
C ALA A 210 -4.96 15.57 -9.45
N THR A 211 -5.40 16.58 -8.70
CA THR A 211 -4.51 17.63 -8.18
C THR A 211 -3.56 17.08 -7.13
N TYR A 212 -4.07 16.28 -6.19
CA TYR A 212 -3.26 15.71 -5.12
C TYR A 212 -2.15 14.80 -5.68
N LEU A 213 -2.51 13.79 -6.47
CA LEU A 213 -1.54 12.82 -7.01
C LEU A 213 -0.52 13.48 -7.93
N ARG A 214 -0.94 14.45 -8.76
CA ARG A 214 -0.03 15.17 -9.65
C ARG A 214 1.03 15.92 -8.86
N SER A 215 0.64 16.69 -7.85
CA SER A 215 1.58 17.49 -7.06
C SER A 215 2.63 16.63 -6.37
N HIS A 216 2.24 15.47 -5.86
CA HIS A 216 3.17 14.53 -5.21
C HIS A 216 4.08 13.82 -6.23
N ALA A 217 3.54 13.40 -7.37
CA ALA A 217 4.32 12.73 -8.41
C ALA A 217 5.35 13.66 -9.07
N GLU A 218 5.00 14.93 -9.30
CA GLU A 218 5.93 15.96 -9.78
C GLU A 218 7.07 16.22 -8.78
N ALA A 219 6.76 16.27 -7.48
CA ALA A 219 7.77 16.48 -6.43
C ALA A 219 8.79 15.32 -6.38
N VAL A 220 8.35 14.08 -6.53
CA VAL A 220 9.25 12.90 -6.62
C VAL A 220 10.05 12.93 -7.91
N ALA A 221 9.44 13.28 -9.05
CA ALA A 221 10.08 13.33 -10.36
C ALA A 221 11.26 14.31 -10.40
N GLN A 222 11.27 15.38 -9.57
CA GLN A 222 12.42 16.28 -9.44
C GLN A 222 13.72 15.55 -9.03
N GLN A 223 13.61 14.39 -8.39
CA GLN A 223 14.73 13.57 -7.96
C GLN A 223 14.94 12.32 -8.84
N PHE A 224 14.11 12.13 -9.87
CA PHE A 224 14.15 10.98 -10.77
C PHE A 224 14.24 11.43 -12.23
N PRO A 225 15.45 11.70 -12.76
CA PRO A 225 15.64 12.24 -14.11
C PRO A 225 15.04 11.34 -15.19
N GLY A 226 14.32 11.95 -16.12
CA GLY A 226 13.71 11.27 -17.27
C GLY A 226 12.22 10.93 -17.09
N ALA A 227 11.64 11.24 -15.94
CA ALA A 227 10.22 11.15 -15.70
C ALA A 227 9.62 12.52 -15.35
N ASP A 228 8.42 12.80 -15.82
CA ASP A 228 7.64 13.99 -15.44
C ASP A 228 6.78 13.73 -14.20
N LEU A 229 6.39 12.48 -14.00
CA LEU A 229 5.58 12.03 -12.86
C LEU A 229 6.14 10.72 -12.32
N ALA A 230 6.43 10.66 -11.02
CA ALA A 230 7.01 9.46 -10.42
C ALA A 230 6.42 9.15 -9.03
N VAL A 231 6.45 7.87 -8.66
CA VAL A 231 6.18 7.39 -7.31
C VAL A 231 7.47 6.94 -6.66
N GLY A 232 7.73 7.42 -5.45
CA GLY A 232 8.93 7.11 -4.68
C GLY A 232 8.72 5.99 -3.66
N PHE A 233 9.78 5.21 -3.46
CA PHE A 233 9.82 4.12 -2.49
C PHE A 233 11.13 4.13 -1.71
N GLU A 234 11.07 3.85 -0.41
CA GLU A 234 12.21 3.34 0.32
C GLU A 234 12.26 1.82 0.14
N LEU A 235 13.39 1.30 -0.37
CA LEU A 235 13.54 -0.12 -0.69
C LEU A 235 14.49 -0.79 0.32
N PHE A 236 14.03 -1.87 0.91
CA PHE A 236 14.78 -2.72 1.84
C PHE A 236 15.05 -4.08 1.19
N PRO A 237 16.33 -4.46 0.94
CA PRO A 237 16.69 -5.82 0.59
C PRO A 237 16.38 -6.77 1.76
N MET A 238 15.80 -7.93 1.47
CA MET A 238 15.35 -8.87 2.50
C MET A 238 16.23 -10.14 2.53
#